data_b2034e91a9abbf5c607359fa0b32d0a4
#
_entry.id   b2034e91a9abbf5c607359fa0b32d0a4
#
_cell.length_a   1.000
_cell.length_b   1.000
_cell.length_c   1.000
_cell.angle_alpha   90.00
_cell.angle_beta   90.00
_cell.angle_gamma   90.00
#
_symmetry.space_group_name_H-M   'P 1'
#
loop_
_entity.id
_entity.type
_entity.pdbx_description
1 polymer ?
#
loop_
_entity_poly.entity_id
_entity_poly.type
_entity_poly.pdbx_seq_one_letter_code
_entity_poly.pdbx_strand_id
1 'polypeptide(L)'
;MPVWKLIKYASLLIIVVTLPAACGTSKTLTVASTATLLEDVAKASFKQSDLKLVREGMPSYLMLIDGMVEAVPENKQLLITAAQSYASYASGFIQDEDKAYALTLYAKARSYALRALEQNGFKNPLSRPFDDFEDGLQKMAQKDLPYLFWAASCWGGWISLNQGSMEAMAELPRVVAMMKRVLELDEAFYYGGAHLFMGILEASTPRIAGGDLNLARAHFLKAIELGEGKFLMAKVYFADYYAKKAFDRELFIATLEDVLGTPADIEVELTLLNSVAHSKARKLIAEADDYF
;
A
#
# COMPACT_ATOMS: atom_id res chain seq x y z
N MET A 1 -66.16 7.92 -19.52
CA MET A 1 -64.80 8.12 -20.09
C MET A 1 -64.34 6.81 -20.68
N PRO A 2 -63.87 6.74 -21.93
CA PRO A 2 -63.50 5.47 -22.52
C PRO A 2 -62.16 4.95 -21.90
N VAL A 3 -62.14 3.68 -21.62
CA VAL A 3 -61.07 2.93 -20.91
C VAL A 3 -59.67 3.20 -21.50
N TRP A 4 -59.57 3.49 -22.80
CA TRP A 4 -58.31 3.77 -23.47
C TRP A 4 -57.62 5.07 -23.04
N LYS A 5 -58.37 6.07 -22.54
CA LYS A 5 -57.77 7.30 -21.95
C LYS A 5 -57.10 7.02 -20.60
N LEU A 6 -57.68 6.13 -19.77
CA LEU A 6 -57.09 5.71 -18.50
C LEU A 6 -55.78 4.94 -18.70
N ILE A 7 -55.71 4.11 -19.74
CA ILE A 7 -54.48 3.36 -20.08
C ILE A 7 -53.36 4.33 -20.52
N LYS A 8 -53.68 5.38 -21.30
CA LYS A 8 -52.65 6.38 -21.72
C LYS A 8 -52.10 7.19 -20.53
N TYR A 9 -52.93 7.55 -19.57
CA TYR A 9 -52.46 8.28 -18.37
C TYR A 9 -51.69 7.37 -17.41
N ALA A 10 -52.07 6.11 -17.27
CA ALA A 10 -51.34 5.13 -16.49
C ALA A 10 -49.95 4.84 -17.10
N SER A 11 -49.83 4.72 -18.42
CA SER A 11 -48.55 4.54 -19.13
C SER A 11 -47.67 5.80 -19.00
N LEU A 12 -48.23 7.00 -19.06
CA LEU A 12 -47.46 8.25 -18.90
C LEU A 12 -46.97 8.42 -17.46
N LEU A 13 -47.78 8.03 -16.46
CA LEU A 13 -47.40 8.09 -15.03
C LEU A 13 -46.23 7.10 -14.72
N ILE A 14 -46.27 5.92 -15.32
CA ILE A 14 -45.15 4.92 -15.15
C ILE A 14 -43.85 5.44 -15.74
N ILE A 15 -43.89 6.13 -16.89
CA ILE A 15 -42.68 6.70 -17.52
C ILE A 15 -42.09 7.84 -16.66
N VAL A 16 -42.92 8.69 -16.05
CA VAL A 16 -42.45 9.80 -15.20
C VAL A 16 -41.86 9.33 -13.87
N VAL A 17 -42.31 8.20 -13.32
CA VAL A 17 -41.79 7.65 -12.06
C VAL A 17 -40.48 6.87 -12.25
N THR A 18 -40.22 6.33 -13.45
CA THR A 18 -39.00 5.56 -13.72
C THR A 18 -37.77 6.40 -14.15
N LEU A 19 -37.98 7.60 -14.66
CA LEU A 19 -36.93 8.50 -15.11
C LEU A 19 -35.92 8.94 -14.02
N PRO A 20 -36.28 9.30 -12.78
CA PRO A 20 -35.31 9.67 -11.76
C PRO A 20 -34.51 8.49 -11.22
N ALA A 21 -35.05 7.26 -11.25
CA ALA A 21 -34.30 6.06 -10.84
C ALA A 21 -33.23 5.65 -11.85
N ALA A 22 -33.43 5.93 -13.14
CA ALA A 22 -32.48 5.59 -14.22
C ALA A 22 -31.21 6.47 -14.19
N CYS A 23 -31.29 7.73 -13.75
CA CYS A 23 -30.12 8.61 -13.66
C CYS A 23 -29.14 8.20 -12.55
N GLY A 24 -29.61 7.73 -11.41
CA GLY A 24 -28.76 7.27 -10.29
C GLY A 24 -28.03 5.96 -10.62
N THR A 25 -28.74 5.00 -11.18
CA THR A 25 -28.15 3.70 -11.60
C THR A 25 -27.17 3.84 -12.75
N SER A 26 -27.41 4.76 -13.70
CA SER A 26 -26.49 5.06 -14.80
C SER A 26 -25.15 5.62 -14.29
N LYS A 27 -25.19 6.59 -13.36
CA LYS A 27 -23.99 7.20 -12.79
C LYS A 27 -23.14 6.18 -12.02
N THR A 28 -23.75 5.35 -11.18
CA THR A 28 -23.05 4.32 -10.41
C THR A 28 -22.42 3.23 -11.32
N LEU A 29 -23.13 2.83 -12.38
CA LEU A 29 -22.61 1.85 -13.35
C LEU A 29 -21.46 2.42 -14.16
N THR A 30 -21.54 3.68 -14.59
CA THR A 30 -20.47 4.37 -15.32
C THR A 30 -19.23 4.51 -14.44
N VAL A 31 -19.38 4.89 -13.18
CA VAL A 31 -18.25 5.02 -12.25
C VAL A 31 -17.64 3.65 -11.93
N ALA A 32 -18.43 2.58 -11.78
CA ALA A 32 -17.90 1.23 -11.57
C ALA A 32 -17.05 0.74 -12.75
N SER A 33 -17.50 0.96 -14.00
CA SER A 33 -16.71 0.60 -15.17
C SER A 33 -15.43 1.43 -15.33
N THR A 34 -15.47 2.71 -14.93
CA THR A 34 -14.27 3.57 -14.94
C THR A 34 -13.30 3.19 -13.81
N ALA A 35 -13.77 2.68 -12.66
CA ALA A 35 -12.93 2.17 -11.59
C ALA A 35 -12.05 1.01 -12.06
N THR A 36 -12.63 0.06 -12.83
CA THR A 36 -11.87 -1.04 -13.43
C THR A 36 -10.78 -0.53 -14.39
N LEU A 37 -11.09 0.50 -15.19
CA LEU A 37 -10.09 1.11 -16.07
C LEU A 37 -8.92 1.74 -15.29
N LEU A 38 -9.19 2.37 -14.16
CA LEU A 38 -8.11 2.92 -13.30
C LEU A 38 -7.26 1.83 -12.67
N GLU A 39 -7.84 0.70 -12.29
CA GLU A 39 -7.07 -0.47 -11.84
C GLU A 39 -6.14 -0.98 -12.94
N ASP A 40 -6.62 -1.02 -14.18
CA ASP A 40 -5.82 -1.44 -15.31
C ASP A 40 -4.70 -0.43 -15.63
N VAL A 41 -4.96 0.88 -15.48
CA VAL A 41 -3.92 1.93 -15.57
C VAL A 41 -2.87 1.75 -14.48
N ALA A 42 -3.29 1.48 -13.22
CA ALA A 42 -2.36 1.19 -12.13
C ALA A 42 -1.49 -0.04 -12.44
N LYS A 43 -2.10 -1.16 -12.86
CA LYS A 43 -1.38 -2.37 -13.27
C LYS A 43 -0.41 -2.11 -14.42
N ALA A 44 -0.81 -1.33 -15.43
CA ALA A 44 0.07 -0.97 -16.54
C ALA A 44 1.25 -0.11 -16.06
N SER A 45 1.05 0.76 -15.07
CA SER A 45 2.12 1.58 -14.48
C SER A 45 3.16 0.72 -13.75
N PHE A 46 2.76 -0.37 -13.09
CA PHE A 46 3.70 -1.29 -12.45
C PHE A 46 4.64 -2.02 -13.42
N LYS A 47 4.27 -2.10 -14.71
CA LYS A 47 5.08 -2.70 -15.78
C LYS A 47 6.02 -1.70 -16.46
N GLN A 48 6.03 -0.43 -16.04
CA GLN A 48 6.87 0.61 -16.60
C GLN A 48 8.27 0.61 -15.95
N SER A 49 9.30 0.73 -16.79
CA SER A 49 10.69 0.97 -16.35
C SER A 49 11.09 2.44 -16.38
N ASP A 50 10.33 3.29 -17.08
CA ASP A 50 10.59 4.73 -17.15
C ASP A 50 10.10 5.45 -15.89
N LEU A 51 11.01 5.57 -14.91
CA LEU A 51 10.73 6.22 -13.62
C LEU A 51 10.33 7.69 -13.78
N LYS A 52 10.86 8.39 -14.80
CA LYS A 52 10.52 9.79 -15.03
C LYS A 52 9.07 9.93 -15.50
N LEU A 53 8.67 9.12 -16.48
CA LEU A 53 7.30 9.10 -16.97
C LEU A 53 6.30 8.81 -15.83
N VAL A 54 6.60 7.78 -15.01
CA VAL A 54 5.72 7.42 -13.89
C VAL A 54 5.67 8.54 -12.85
N ARG A 55 6.82 9.09 -12.46
CA ARG A 55 6.90 10.18 -11.49
C ARG A 55 6.07 11.40 -11.91
N GLU A 56 6.18 11.83 -13.18
CA GLU A 56 5.49 13.00 -13.71
C GLU A 56 4.00 12.74 -13.97
N GLY A 57 3.62 11.50 -14.31
CA GLY A 57 2.24 11.11 -14.57
C GLY A 57 1.41 10.84 -13.31
N MET A 58 2.03 10.33 -12.25
CA MET A 58 1.33 9.92 -11.02
C MET A 58 0.49 11.03 -10.37
N PRO A 59 0.92 12.31 -10.26
CA PRO A 59 0.07 13.34 -9.67
C PRO A 59 -1.29 13.50 -10.36
N SER A 60 -1.32 13.47 -11.69
CA SER A 60 -2.58 13.54 -12.44
C SER A 60 -3.48 12.33 -12.21
N TYR A 61 -2.87 11.14 -12.15
CA TYR A 61 -3.59 9.91 -11.82
C TYR A 61 -4.16 9.95 -10.39
N LEU A 62 -3.39 10.46 -9.40
CA LEU A 62 -3.86 10.59 -8.02
C LEU A 62 -5.04 11.56 -7.90
N MET A 63 -5.04 12.66 -8.65
CA MET A 63 -6.18 13.59 -8.70
C MET A 63 -7.42 12.93 -9.32
N LEU A 64 -7.23 12.12 -10.36
CA LEU A 64 -8.32 11.39 -11.01
C LEU A 64 -8.95 10.37 -10.06
N ILE A 65 -8.13 9.57 -9.36
CA ILE A 65 -8.63 8.55 -8.42
C ILE A 65 -9.35 9.21 -7.22
N ASP A 66 -8.89 10.37 -6.76
CA ASP A 66 -9.59 11.16 -5.73
C ASP A 66 -11.00 11.55 -6.18
N GLY A 67 -11.14 12.08 -7.38
CA GLY A 67 -12.44 12.46 -7.92
C GLY A 67 -13.39 11.26 -8.03
N MET A 68 -12.87 10.07 -8.30
CA MET A 68 -13.66 8.86 -8.34
C MET A 68 -14.05 8.36 -6.95
N VAL A 69 -13.15 8.44 -5.98
CA VAL A 69 -13.46 8.13 -4.57
C VAL A 69 -14.56 9.05 -4.04
N GLU A 70 -14.56 10.34 -4.42
CA GLU A 70 -15.66 11.27 -4.09
C GLU A 70 -16.99 10.82 -4.71
N ALA A 71 -16.97 10.28 -5.92
CA ALA A 71 -18.18 9.83 -6.61
C ALA A 71 -18.75 8.52 -6.02
N VAL A 72 -17.91 7.61 -5.50
CA VAL A 72 -18.29 6.32 -4.92
C VAL A 72 -17.48 6.01 -3.64
N PRO A 73 -17.74 6.75 -2.55
CA PRO A 73 -16.87 6.78 -1.36
C PRO A 73 -16.83 5.46 -0.57
N GLU A 74 -17.73 4.53 -0.84
CA GLU A 74 -17.82 3.22 -0.18
C GLU A 74 -17.24 2.08 -1.02
N ASN A 75 -16.75 2.35 -2.22
CA ASN A 75 -16.14 1.32 -3.06
C ASN A 75 -14.77 0.92 -2.48
N LYS A 76 -14.75 -0.18 -1.75
CA LYS A 76 -13.55 -0.66 -1.04
C LYS A 76 -12.40 -1.00 -1.97
N GLN A 77 -12.68 -1.47 -3.20
CA GLN A 77 -11.63 -1.78 -4.18
C GLN A 77 -10.96 -0.49 -4.68
N LEU A 78 -11.74 0.53 -4.99
CA LEU A 78 -11.22 1.83 -5.40
C LEU A 78 -10.42 2.50 -4.26
N LEU A 79 -10.91 2.38 -3.02
CA LEU A 79 -10.19 2.88 -1.84
C LEU A 79 -8.82 2.20 -1.66
N ILE A 80 -8.72 0.88 -1.88
CA ILE A 80 -7.43 0.16 -1.83
C ILE A 80 -6.52 0.62 -2.97
N THR A 81 -7.03 0.73 -4.19
CA THR A 81 -6.25 1.22 -5.34
C THR A 81 -5.71 2.63 -5.08
N ALA A 82 -6.53 3.52 -4.50
CA ALA A 82 -6.09 4.85 -4.09
C ALA A 82 -4.98 4.79 -3.02
N ALA A 83 -5.17 3.99 -1.97
CA ALA A 83 -4.20 3.82 -0.91
C ALA A 83 -2.84 3.33 -1.43
N GLN A 84 -2.86 2.29 -2.28
CA GLN A 84 -1.67 1.74 -2.94
C GLN A 84 -0.95 2.78 -3.79
N SER A 85 -1.69 3.53 -4.60
CA SER A 85 -1.14 4.53 -5.51
C SER A 85 -0.46 5.68 -4.75
N TYR A 86 -1.12 6.20 -3.71
CA TYR A 86 -0.54 7.24 -2.85
C TYR A 86 0.70 6.75 -2.10
N ALA A 87 0.66 5.54 -1.51
CA ALA A 87 1.79 4.97 -0.80
C ALA A 87 2.97 4.68 -1.73
N SER A 88 2.72 4.11 -2.92
CA SER A 88 3.76 3.82 -3.92
C SER A 88 4.41 5.09 -4.44
N TYR A 89 3.64 6.15 -4.69
CA TYR A 89 4.19 7.44 -5.10
C TYR A 89 5.03 8.08 -4.00
N ALA A 90 4.54 8.04 -2.76
CA ALA A 90 5.28 8.54 -1.60
C ALA A 90 6.62 7.82 -1.41
N SER A 91 6.61 6.47 -1.37
CA SER A 91 7.81 5.67 -1.10
C SER A 91 8.80 5.60 -2.25
N GLY A 92 8.29 5.58 -3.49
CA GLY A 92 9.12 5.40 -4.67
C GLY A 92 9.78 6.68 -5.16
N PHE A 93 9.15 7.84 -4.94
CA PHE A 93 9.56 9.07 -5.62
C PHE A 93 9.72 10.29 -4.71
N ILE A 94 9.07 10.34 -3.55
CA ILE A 94 8.98 11.60 -2.78
C ILE A 94 9.73 11.52 -1.45
N GLN A 95 9.66 10.42 -0.72
CA GLN A 95 10.11 10.38 0.69
C GLN A 95 11.61 10.65 0.88
N ASP A 96 12.45 10.33 -0.11
CA ASP A 96 13.90 10.55 -0.02
C ASP A 96 14.29 12.01 -0.37
N GLU A 97 13.37 12.80 -0.95
CA GLU A 97 13.58 14.17 -1.39
C GLU A 97 12.82 15.17 -0.51
N ASP A 98 11.55 14.87 -0.19
CA ASP A 98 10.65 15.73 0.59
C ASP A 98 9.83 14.90 1.58
N LYS A 99 10.38 14.73 2.80
CA LYS A 99 9.73 13.97 3.87
C LYS A 99 8.41 14.58 4.32
N ALA A 100 8.26 15.91 4.29
CA ALA A 100 7.04 16.58 4.72
C ALA A 100 5.91 16.33 3.72
N TYR A 101 6.20 16.40 2.43
CA TYR A 101 5.22 16.07 1.39
C TYR A 101 4.90 14.56 1.38
N ALA A 102 5.91 13.70 1.53
CA ALA A 102 5.68 12.26 1.65
C ALA A 102 4.76 11.91 2.84
N LEU A 103 4.92 12.57 3.99
CA LEU A 103 4.04 12.40 5.16
C LEU A 103 2.59 12.74 4.80
N THR A 104 2.35 13.82 4.04
CA THR A 104 1.02 14.20 3.57
C THR A 104 0.40 13.12 2.65
N LEU A 105 1.20 12.56 1.73
CA LEU A 105 0.77 11.49 0.84
C LEU A 105 0.45 10.20 1.62
N TYR A 106 1.29 9.81 2.58
CA TYR A 106 1.02 8.67 3.44
C TYR A 106 -0.19 8.88 4.36
N ALA A 107 -0.43 10.09 4.85
CA ALA A 107 -1.66 10.39 5.60
C ALA A 107 -2.91 10.14 4.76
N LYS A 108 -2.88 10.49 3.48
CA LYS A 108 -3.96 10.25 2.55
C LYS A 108 -4.09 8.76 2.21
N ALA A 109 -2.97 8.07 1.95
CA ALA A 109 -2.93 6.62 1.74
C ALA A 109 -3.53 5.86 2.92
N ARG A 110 -3.12 6.21 4.16
CA ARG A 110 -3.66 5.67 5.41
C ARG A 110 -5.18 5.88 5.51
N SER A 111 -5.66 7.09 5.23
CA SER A 111 -7.09 7.40 5.27
C SER A 111 -7.90 6.49 4.33
N TYR A 112 -7.45 6.32 3.08
CA TYR A 112 -8.11 5.45 2.12
C TYR A 112 -8.05 3.97 2.53
N ALA A 113 -6.89 3.50 2.98
CA ALA A 113 -6.70 2.12 3.39
C ALA A 113 -7.57 1.75 4.62
N LEU A 114 -7.65 2.63 5.62
CA LEU A 114 -8.49 2.43 6.79
C LEU A 114 -9.98 2.46 6.43
N ARG A 115 -10.40 3.37 5.55
CA ARG A 115 -11.78 3.37 5.02
C ARG A 115 -12.09 2.06 4.28
N ALA A 116 -11.17 1.56 3.45
CA ALA A 116 -11.35 0.28 2.76
C ALA A 116 -11.50 -0.88 3.75
N LEU A 117 -10.68 -0.90 4.80
CA LEU A 117 -10.76 -1.88 5.88
C LEU A 117 -12.11 -1.81 6.62
N GLU A 118 -12.62 -0.59 6.89
CA GLU A 118 -13.93 -0.38 7.49
C GLU A 118 -15.08 -0.85 6.58
N GLN A 119 -15.00 -0.59 5.28
CA GLN A 119 -15.95 -1.10 4.29
C GLN A 119 -15.87 -2.62 4.12
N ASN A 120 -14.72 -3.22 4.46
CA ASN A 120 -14.56 -4.67 4.52
C ASN A 120 -15.04 -5.29 5.84
N GLY A 121 -15.58 -4.48 6.77
CA GLY A 121 -16.22 -4.94 8.00
C GLY A 121 -15.44 -4.73 9.29
N PHE A 122 -14.19 -4.31 9.24
CA PHE A 122 -13.39 -3.99 10.42
C PHE A 122 -13.62 -2.54 10.88
N LYS A 123 -14.62 -2.32 11.72
CA LYS A 123 -15.07 -0.98 12.10
C LYS A 123 -14.16 -0.30 13.13
N ASN A 124 -14.04 1.03 13.00
CA ASN A 124 -13.37 1.93 13.94
C ASN A 124 -11.92 1.52 14.29
N PRO A 125 -11.03 1.29 13.30
CA PRO A 125 -9.67 0.80 13.55
C PRO A 125 -8.84 1.74 14.44
N LEU A 126 -9.10 3.04 14.40
CA LEU A 126 -8.37 4.05 15.17
C LEU A 126 -8.83 4.16 16.63
N SER A 127 -10.13 4.06 16.87
CA SER A 127 -10.74 4.35 18.18
C SER A 127 -11.16 3.12 18.98
N ARG A 128 -11.10 1.93 18.38
CA ARG A 128 -11.43 0.66 19.06
C ARG A 128 -10.43 0.40 20.20
N PRO A 129 -10.87 -0.03 21.41
CA PRO A 129 -9.97 -0.52 22.46
C PRO A 129 -9.02 -1.59 21.90
N PHE A 130 -7.77 -1.66 22.43
CA PHE A 130 -6.75 -2.52 21.81
C PHE A 130 -7.11 -4.00 21.88
N ASP A 131 -7.64 -4.49 23.00
CA ASP A 131 -8.08 -5.89 23.15
C ASP A 131 -9.19 -6.23 22.15
N ASP A 132 -10.20 -5.37 22.00
CA ASP A 132 -11.26 -5.54 21.00
C ASP A 132 -10.71 -5.49 19.55
N PHE A 133 -9.63 -4.72 19.35
CA PHE A 133 -8.95 -4.63 18.06
C PHE A 133 -8.28 -5.97 17.71
N GLU A 134 -7.53 -6.56 18.64
CA GLU A 134 -6.90 -7.88 18.46
C GLU A 134 -7.94 -8.97 18.26
N ASP A 135 -9.00 -9.01 19.07
CA ASP A 135 -10.13 -9.93 18.89
C ASP A 135 -10.80 -9.77 17.50
N GLY A 136 -10.87 -8.55 17.00
CA GLY A 136 -11.35 -8.26 15.66
C GLY A 136 -10.46 -8.82 14.57
N LEU A 137 -9.13 -8.71 14.73
CA LEU A 137 -8.14 -9.25 13.80
C LEU A 137 -8.22 -10.77 13.71
N GLN A 138 -8.43 -11.47 14.84
CA GLN A 138 -8.56 -12.94 14.86
C GLN A 138 -9.76 -13.44 14.03
N LYS A 139 -10.78 -12.61 13.81
CA LYS A 139 -11.97 -12.95 12.98
C LYS A 139 -11.74 -12.72 11.48
N MET A 140 -10.65 -12.05 11.11
CA MET A 140 -10.31 -11.84 9.71
C MET A 140 -9.74 -13.12 9.08
N ALA A 141 -10.07 -13.34 7.81
CA ALA A 141 -9.69 -14.52 7.05
C ALA A 141 -8.85 -14.15 5.82
N GLN A 142 -8.38 -15.14 5.09
CA GLN A 142 -7.52 -14.93 3.91
C GLN A 142 -8.11 -13.99 2.85
N LYS A 143 -9.43 -13.99 2.67
CA LYS A 143 -10.13 -13.05 1.76
C LYS A 143 -9.98 -11.57 2.16
N ASP A 144 -9.62 -11.30 3.42
CA ASP A 144 -9.51 -9.96 3.99
C ASP A 144 -8.07 -9.43 3.91
N LEU A 145 -7.10 -10.29 3.53
CA LEU A 145 -5.67 -9.99 3.46
C LEU A 145 -5.35 -8.69 2.70
N PRO A 146 -5.91 -8.40 1.50
CA PRO A 146 -5.55 -7.18 0.79
C PRO A 146 -5.87 -5.92 1.60
N TYR A 147 -7.01 -5.91 2.30
CA TYR A 147 -7.42 -4.76 3.11
C TYR A 147 -6.58 -4.63 4.38
N LEU A 148 -6.29 -5.75 5.04
CA LEU A 148 -5.48 -5.79 6.24
C LEU A 148 -4.03 -5.35 5.98
N PHE A 149 -3.39 -5.95 4.97
CA PHE A 149 -2.02 -5.67 4.63
C PHE A 149 -1.80 -4.21 4.20
N TRP A 150 -2.65 -3.69 3.30
CA TRP A 150 -2.49 -2.32 2.82
C TRP A 150 -2.85 -1.28 3.87
N ALA A 151 -3.81 -1.57 4.76
CA ALA A 151 -4.07 -0.70 5.91
C ALA A 151 -2.85 -0.63 6.84
N ALA A 152 -2.25 -1.78 7.17
CA ALA A 152 -1.05 -1.82 7.99
C ALA A 152 0.15 -1.16 7.30
N SER A 153 0.36 -1.39 6.00
CA SER A 153 1.49 -0.83 5.24
C SER A 153 1.41 0.69 5.12
N CYS A 154 0.23 1.23 4.76
CA CYS A 154 0.04 2.69 4.65
C CYS A 154 0.15 3.37 6.01
N TRP A 155 -0.37 2.72 7.06
CA TRP A 155 -0.30 3.23 8.43
C TRP A 155 1.14 3.18 8.97
N GLY A 156 1.86 2.08 8.76
CA GLY A 156 3.27 1.95 9.11
C GLY A 156 4.16 2.96 8.37
N GLY A 157 3.92 3.19 7.08
CA GLY A 157 4.61 4.22 6.30
C GLY A 157 4.39 5.63 6.87
N TRP A 158 3.16 5.96 7.24
CA TRP A 158 2.85 7.23 7.91
C TRP A 158 3.56 7.36 9.27
N ILE A 159 3.57 6.31 10.10
CA ILE A 159 4.28 6.31 11.39
C ILE A 159 5.79 6.47 11.17
N SER A 160 6.37 5.79 10.20
CA SER A 160 7.82 5.81 9.94
C SER A 160 8.36 7.21 9.61
N LEU A 161 7.55 8.04 8.96
CA LEU A 161 7.88 9.44 8.67
C LEU A 161 7.49 10.41 9.81
N ASN A 162 6.73 9.94 10.79
CA ASN A 162 6.20 10.75 11.89
C ASN A 162 6.69 10.27 13.28
N GLN A 163 7.88 9.68 13.34
CA GLN A 163 8.46 9.09 14.57
C GLN A 163 8.66 10.09 15.73
N GLY A 164 8.73 11.39 15.43
CA GLY A 164 8.78 12.43 16.45
C GLY A 164 7.45 12.68 17.17
N SER A 165 6.33 12.16 16.68
CA SER A 165 5.00 12.30 17.29
C SER A 165 4.73 11.14 18.25
N MET A 166 4.50 11.45 19.53
CA MET A 166 4.08 10.44 20.51
C MET A 166 2.73 9.79 20.14
N GLU A 167 1.83 10.55 19.52
CA GLU A 167 0.55 10.06 19.05
C GLU A 167 0.73 9.02 17.95
N ALA A 168 1.60 9.29 16.95
CA ALA A 168 1.90 8.34 15.88
C ALA A 168 2.54 7.06 16.43
N MET A 169 3.49 7.20 17.35
CA MET A 169 4.16 6.05 17.96
C MET A 169 3.21 5.21 18.85
N ALA A 170 2.22 5.82 19.49
CA ALA A 170 1.19 5.10 20.26
C ALA A 170 0.29 4.21 19.37
N GLU A 171 0.22 4.46 18.08
CA GLU A 171 -0.54 3.66 17.13
C GLU A 171 0.25 2.44 16.58
N LEU A 172 1.57 2.41 16.73
CA LEU A 172 2.45 1.36 16.20
C LEU A 172 2.04 -0.07 16.65
N PRO A 173 1.63 -0.32 17.91
CA PRO A 173 1.18 -1.65 18.33
C PRO A 173 0.03 -2.21 17.47
N ARG A 174 -0.89 -1.36 16.99
CA ARG A 174 -1.99 -1.78 16.10
C ARG A 174 -1.47 -2.25 14.76
N VAL A 175 -0.52 -1.52 14.17
CA VAL A 175 0.10 -1.91 12.89
C VAL A 175 0.86 -3.21 13.02
N VAL A 176 1.59 -3.39 14.13
CA VAL A 176 2.30 -4.64 14.44
C VAL A 176 1.32 -5.82 14.57
N ALA A 177 0.22 -5.65 15.31
CA ALA A 177 -0.82 -6.68 15.45
C ALA A 177 -1.43 -7.05 14.08
N MET A 178 -1.70 -6.06 13.22
CA MET A 178 -2.19 -6.29 11.85
C MET A 178 -1.18 -7.09 11.02
N MET A 179 0.11 -6.73 11.04
CA MET A 179 1.14 -7.45 10.27
C MET A 179 1.38 -8.87 10.82
N LYS A 180 1.31 -9.08 12.13
CA LYS A 180 1.32 -10.43 12.71
C LYS A 180 0.14 -11.26 12.20
N ARG A 181 -1.06 -10.66 12.13
CA ARG A 181 -2.22 -11.37 11.57
C ARG A 181 -2.05 -11.72 10.09
N VAL A 182 -1.41 -10.84 9.29
CA VAL A 182 -1.05 -11.15 7.90
C VAL A 182 -0.13 -12.37 7.84
N LEU A 183 0.92 -12.44 8.69
CA LEU A 183 1.84 -13.58 8.76
C LEU A 183 1.12 -14.89 9.11
N GLU A 184 0.15 -14.84 10.01
CA GLU A 184 -0.65 -16.02 10.40
C GLU A 184 -1.55 -16.52 9.26
N LEU A 185 -2.10 -15.59 8.45
CA LEU A 185 -3.02 -15.92 7.37
C LEU A 185 -2.30 -16.37 6.10
N ASP A 186 -1.24 -15.66 5.72
CA ASP A 186 -0.41 -15.98 4.55
C ASP A 186 0.92 -15.21 4.63
N GLU A 187 1.97 -15.88 5.07
CA GLU A 187 3.31 -15.26 5.17
C GLU A 187 3.90 -14.84 3.84
N ALA A 188 3.46 -15.46 2.72
CA ALA A 188 3.94 -15.15 1.37
C ALA A 188 3.20 -13.98 0.72
N PHE A 189 2.10 -13.49 1.34
CA PHE A 189 1.31 -12.42 0.76
C PHE A 189 2.19 -11.21 0.41
N TYR A 190 1.98 -10.68 -0.79
CA TYR A 190 2.73 -9.56 -1.36
C TYR A 190 4.27 -9.75 -1.24
N TYR A 191 4.77 -10.90 -1.75
CA TYR A 191 6.20 -11.23 -1.77
C TYR A 191 6.85 -11.22 -0.38
N GLY A 192 6.14 -11.71 0.64
CA GLY A 192 6.63 -11.68 2.01
C GLY A 192 6.64 -10.27 2.65
N GLY A 193 5.74 -9.39 2.21
CA GLY A 193 5.73 -7.99 2.64
C GLY A 193 5.55 -7.78 4.15
N ALA A 194 4.86 -8.68 4.85
CA ALA A 194 4.75 -8.62 6.31
C ALA A 194 6.08 -8.97 6.99
N HIS A 195 6.85 -9.92 6.46
CA HIS A 195 8.22 -10.18 6.91
C HIS A 195 9.12 -8.98 6.68
N LEU A 196 9.01 -8.31 5.52
CA LEU A 196 9.77 -7.11 5.23
C LEU A 196 9.48 -6.00 6.25
N PHE A 197 8.21 -5.78 6.58
CA PHE A 197 7.80 -4.83 7.62
C PHE A 197 8.41 -5.17 8.98
N MET A 198 8.32 -6.44 9.41
CA MET A 198 8.88 -6.88 10.70
C MET A 198 10.41 -6.74 10.73
N GLY A 199 11.10 -7.05 9.64
CA GLY A 199 12.54 -6.86 9.52
C GLY A 199 12.96 -5.39 9.69
N ILE A 200 12.24 -4.46 9.04
CA ILE A 200 12.47 -3.02 9.20
C ILE A 200 12.20 -2.58 10.63
N LEU A 201 11.11 -3.05 11.24
CA LEU A 201 10.75 -2.71 12.61
C LEU A 201 11.84 -3.13 13.60
N GLU A 202 12.25 -4.39 13.56
CA GLU A 202 13.29 -4.95 14.45
C GLU A 202 14.64 -4.25 14.26
N ALA A 203 15.04 -3.99 13.02
CA ALA A 203 16.28 -3.27 12.74
C ALA A 203 16.20 -1.79 13.16
N SER A 204 15.06 -1.13 13.05
CA SER A 204 14.89 0.29 13.38
C SER A 204 14.73 0.53 14.88
N THR A 205 14.24 -0.45 15.62
CA THR A 205 14.04 -0.36 17.07
C THR A 205 15.37 -0.49 17.79
N PRO A 206 15.74 0.45 18.69
CA PRO A 206 16.95 0.29 19.51
C PRO A 206 16.88 -0.98 20.36
N ARG A 207 18.04 -1.64 20.58
CA ARG A 207 18.11 -2.87 21.39
C ARG A 207 17.55 -2.68 22.82
N ILE A 208 17.77 -1.51 23.43
CA ILE A 208 17.24 -1.18 24.74
C ILE A 208 15.70 -1.09 24.77
N ALA A 209 15.09 -0.85 23.60
CA ALA A 209 13.64 -0.80 23.40
C ALA A 209 13.06 -2.12 22.87
N GLY A 210 13.86 -3.20 22.83
CA GLY A 210 13.43 -4.53 22.44
C GLY A 210 13.72 -4.93 21.00
N GLY A 211 14.41 -4.10 20.21
CA GLY A 211 14.80 -4.47 18.83
C GLY A 211 15.86 -5.57 18.81
N ASP A 212 15.73 -6.48 17.86
CA ASP A 212 16.64 -7.62 17.66
C ASP A 212 17.14 -7.68 16.22
N LEU A 213 18.42 -7.39 16.03
CA LEU A 213 19.05 -7.38 14.73
C LEU A 213 19.15 -8.79 14.10
N ASN A 214 19.24 -9.85 14.91
CA ASN A 214 19.22 -11.23 14.40
C ASN A 214 17.82 -11.60 13.89
N LEU A 215 16.78 -11.19 14.63
CA LEU A 215 15.40 -11.37 14.20
C LEU A 215 15.11 -10.55 12.94
N ALA A 216 15.60 -9.32 12.87
CA ALA A 216 15.53 -8.49 11.66
C ALA A 216 16.12 -9.24 10.45
N ARG A 217 17.34 -9.80 10.60
CA ARG A 217 17.99 -10.60 9.54
C ARG A 217 17.13 -11.76 9.09
N ALA A 218 16.57 -12.52 10.05
CA ALA A 218 15.73 -13.67 9.74
C ALA A 218 14.49 -13.25 8.92
N HIS A 219 13.84 -12.17 9.30
CA HIS A 219 12.68 -11.63 8.59
C HIS A 219 13.05 -11.15 7.16
N PHE A 220 14.15 -10.41 6.99
CA PHE A 220 14.58 -9.96 5.65
C PHE A 220 14.90 -11.14 4.73
N LEU A 221 15.65 -12.15 5.23
CA LEU A 221 15.99 -13.33 4.43
C LEU A 221 14.73 -14.13 4.07
N LYS A 222 13.76 -14.22 4.97
CA LYS A 222 12.48 -14.87 4.68
C LYS A 222 11.68 -14.12 3.62
N ALA A 223 11.65 -12.78 3.67
CA ALA A 223 11.01 -11.97 2.63
C ALA A 223 11.68 -12.17 1.25
N ILE A 224 13.02 -12.22 1.21
CA ILE A 224 13.76 -12.48 -0.03
C ILE A 224 13.46 -13.89 -0.57
N GLU A 225 13.40 -14.90 0.29
CA GLU A 225 13.04 -16.27 -0.06
C GLU A 225 11.62 -16.34 -0.65
N LEU A 226 10.62 -15.79 0.06
CA LEU A 226 9.21 -15.80 -0.35
C LEU A 226 8.97 -15.02 -1.66
N GLY A 227 9.75 -13.97 -1.89
CA GLY A 227 9.77 -13.23 -3.16
C GLY A 227 10.61 -13.89 -4.25
N GLU A 228 11.14 -15.10 -4.02
CA GLU A 228 12.03 -15.84 -4.96
C GLU A 228 13.22 -14.99 -5.46
N GLY A 229 13.65 -14.02 -4.65
CA GLY A 229 14.68 -13.04 -5.03
C GLY A 229 14.28 -12.06 -6.13
N LYS A 230 13.02 -12.11 -6.63
CA LYS A 230 12.50 -11.27 -7.72
C LYS A 230 12.01 -9.91 -7.24
N PHE A 231 11.59 -9.77 -5.97
CA PHE A 231 11.21 -8.50 -5.37
C PHE A 231 12.47 -7.80 -4.83
N LEU A 232 13.16 -7.05 -5.69
CA LEU A 232 14.50 -6.50 -5.41
C LEU A 232 14.51 -5.49 -4.26
N MET A 233 13.38 -4.83 -3.99
CA MET A 233 13.27 -3.90 -2.86
C MET A 233 13.53 -4.57 -1.51
N ALA A 234 13.22 -5.87 -1.37
CA ALA A 234 13.53 -6.62 -0.15
C ALA A 234 15.05 -6.69 0.11
N LYS A 235 15.86 -6.87 -0.95
CA LYS A 235 17.33 -6.86 -0.86
C LYS A 235 17.85 -5.44 -0.55
N VAL A 236 17.27 -4.40 -1.16
CA VAL A 236 17.63 -3.01 -0.85
C VAL A 236 17.40 -2.70 0.62
N TYR A 237 16.25 -3.08 1.18
CA TYR A 237 15.98 -2.87 2.60
C TYR A 237 16.85 -3.75 3.52
N PHE A 238 17.18 -4.96 3.11
CA PHE A 238 18.15 -5.79 3.82
C PHE A 238 19.52 -5.10 3.92
N ALA A 239 20.01 -4.52 2.84
CA ALA A 239 21.25 -3.75 2.85
C ALA A 239 21.13 -2.50 3.75
N ASP A 240 20.11 -1.66 3.53
CA ASP A 240 19.97 -0.36 4.19
C ASP A 240 19.65 -0.47 5.69
N TYR A 241 18.76 -1.38 6.09
CA TYR A 241 18.33 -1.52 7.48
C TYR A 241 19.13 -2.54 8.28
N TYR A 242 19.58 -3.64 7.66
CA TYR A 242 20.34 -4.65 8.38
C TYR A 242 21.84 -4.51 8.20
N ALA A 243 22.39 -4.63 6.96
CA ALA A 243 23.84 -4.70 6.75
C ALA A 243 24.53 -3.40 7.21
N LYS A 244 23.93 -2.24 6.93
CA LYS A 244 24.40 -0.94 7.42
C LYS A 244 24.42 -0.88 8.95
N LYS A 245 23.36 -1.36 9.62
CA LYS A 245 23.26 -1.36 11.09
C LYS A 245 24.17 -2.41 11.76
N ALA A 246 24.45 -3.51 11.05
CA ALA A 246 25.43 -4.51 11.47
C ALA A 246 26.87 -4.03 11.24
N PHE A 247 27.07 -2.88 10.61
CA PHE A 247 28.35 -2.34 10.19
C PHE A 247 29.13 -3.28 9.27
N ASP A 248 28.40 -4.02 8.40
CA ASP A 248 28.94 -4.98 7.45
C ASP A 248 28.94 -4.39 6.03
N ARG A 249 30.02 -3.66 5.73
CA ARG A 249 30.19 -2.98 4.42
C ARG A 249 30.24 -3.97 3.26
N GLU A 250 30.86 -5.13 3.45
CA GLU A 250 31.00 -6.15 2.40
C GLU A 250 29.61 -6.70 2.02
N LEU A 251 28.82 -7.11 3.02
CA LEU A 251 27.45 -7.57 2.81
C LEU A 251 26.58 -6.49 2.18
N PHE A 252 26.72 -5.23 2.64
CA PHE A 252 25.97 -4.09 2.11
C PHE A 252 26.21 -3.91 0.61
N ILE A 253 27.49 -3.82 0.19
CA ILE A 253 27.87 -3.63 -1.21
C ILE A 253 27.45 -4.84 -2.04
N ALA A 254 27.81 -6.05 -1.63
CA ALA A 254 27.48 -7.28 -2.35
C ALA A 254 25.97 -7.44 -2.60
N THR A 255 25.13 -7.11 -1.59
CA THR A 255 23.69 -7.19 -1.72
C THR A 255 23.15 -6.17 -2.73
N LEU A 256 23.65 -4.93 -2.73
CA LEU A 256 23.21 -3.89 -3.66
C LEU A 256 23.72 -4.12 -5.08
N GLU A 257 24.92 -4.70 -5.25
CA GLU A 257 25.43 -5.13 -6.56
C GLU A 257 24.59 -6.27 -7.15
N ASP A 258 24.15 -7.23 -6.32
CA ASP A 258 23.23 -8.28 -6.73
C ASP A 258 21.87 -7.70 -7.18
N VAL A 259 21.37 -6.67 -6.50
CA VAL A 259 20.18 -5.92 -6.97
C VAL A 259 20.42 -5.36 -8.36
N LEU A 260 21.55 -4.68 -8.60
CA LEU A 260 21.87 -4.06 -9.89
C LEU A 260 22.15 -5.08 -10.99
N GLY A 261 22.66 -6.26 -10.64
CA GLY A 261 22.91 -7.37 -11.57
C GLY A 261 21.64 -8.13 -11.98
N THR A 262 20.54 -7.99 -11.26
CA THR A 262 19.27 -8.67 -11.55
C THR A 262 18.39 -7.76 -12.43
N PRO A 263 17.85 -8.23 -13.59
CA PRO A 263 16.99 -7.42 -14.45
C PRO A 263 15.75 -6.90 -13.69
N ALA A 264 15.39 -5.64 -13.91
CA ALA A 264 14.21 -5.05 -13.25
C ALA A 264 12.89 -5.72 -13.68
N ASP A 265 12.83 -6.23 -14.89
CA ASP A 265 11.71 -6.93 -15.50
C ASP A 265 11.75 -8.46 -15.33
N ILE A 266 12.60 -8.97 -14.41
CA ILE A 266 12.64 -10.40 -14.04
C ILE A 266 11.26 -10.95 -13.66
N GLU A 267 10.41 -10.08 -13.13
CA GLU A 267 8.97 -10.28 -12.94
C GLU A 267 8.27 -9.03 -13.47
N VAL A 268 7.47 -9.19 -14.52
CA VAL A 268 6.89 -8.06 -15.28
C VAL A 268 6.04 -7.14 -14.40
N GLU A 269 5.29 -7.71 -13.47
CA GLU A 269 4.46 -6.97 -12.52
C GLU A 269 5.27 -6.19 -11.48
N LEU A 270 6.55 -6.50 -11.33
CA LEU A 270 7.47 -5.81 -10.43
C LEU A 270 8.40 -4.81 -11.12
N THR A 271 8.30 -4.64 -12.44
CA THR A 271 9.25 -3.83 -13.23
C THR A 271 9.43 -2.42 -12.65
N LEU A 272 8.36 -1.73 -12.31
CA LEU A 272 8.45 -0.39 -11.69
C LEU A 272 9.15 -0.42 -10.33
N LEU A 273 8.72 -1.33 -9.45
CA LEU A 273 9.27 -1.44 -8.09
C LEU A 273 10.75 -1.82 -8.12
N ASN A 274 11.13 -2.73 -9.04
CA ASN A 274 12.51 -3.13 -9.24
C ASN A 274 13.35 -2.01 -9.89
N SER A 275 12.77 -1.21 -10.79
CA SER A 275 13.45 -0.01 -11.32
C SER A 275 13.70 1.05 -10.23
N VAL A 276 12.76 1.23 -9.30
CA VAL A 276 12.95 2.06 -8.09
C VAL A 276 14.04 1.44 -7.21
N ALA A 277 14.05 0.11 -7.01
CA ALA A 277 15.08 -0.58 -6.25
C ALA A 277 16.48 -0.36 -6.85
N HIS A 278 16.61 -0.43 -8.18
CA HIS A 278 17.87 -0.09 -8.87
C HIS A 278 18.32 1.35 -8.63
N SER A 279 17.37 2.31 -8.66
CA SER A 279 17.69 3.72 -8.38
C SER A 279 18.19 3.89 -6.94
N LYS A 280 17.50 3.28 -5.96
CA LYS A 280 17.90 3.32 -4.55
C LYS A 280 19.22 2.61 -4.30
N ALA A 281 19.47 1.44 -4.93
CA ALA A 281 20.71 0.71 -4.81
C ALA A 281 21.92 1.54 -5.30
N ARG A 282 21.81 2.20 -6.46
CA ARG A 282 22.88 3.09 -6.97
C ARG A 282 23.17 4.24 -6.00
N LYS A 283 22.12 4.86 -5.44
CA LYS A 283 22.28 5.94 -4.46
C LYS A 283 22.97 5.44 -3.21
N LEU A 284 22.52 4.32 -2.63
CA LEU A 284 23.12 3.76 -1.41
C LEU A 284 24.58 3.34 -1.61
N ILE A 285 24.93 2.77 -2.77
CA ILE A 285 26.34 2.46 -3.08
C ILE A 285 27.18 3.74 -3.18
N ALA A 286 26.67 4.78 -3.81
CA ALA A 286 27.37 6.06 -3.94
C ALA A 286 27.60 6.77 -2.59
N GLU A 287 26.74 6.52 -1.62
CA GLU A 287 26.80 7.07 -0.26
C GLU A 287 27.48 6.10 0.73
N ALA A 288 28.02 4.97 0.28
CA ALA A 288 28.54 3.92 1.18
C ALA A 288 29.65 4.42 2.12
N ASP A 289 30.54 5.30 1.64
CA ASP A 289 31.65 5.85 2.45
C ASP A 289 31.12 6.81 3.55
N ASP A 290 29.89 7.30 3.46
CA ASP A 290 29.26 8.11 4.51
C ASP A 290 28.69 7.24 5.66
N TYR A 291 28.54 5.93 5.43
CA TYR A 291 27.92 4.99 6.38
C TYR A 291 28.93 4.12 7.13
N PHE A 292 30.12 3.88 6.56
CA PHE A 292 31.16 2.98 7.06
C PHE A 292 32.52 3.68 7.19
#